data_c52447e8c1f982292aca12b49939dfe3
#
_entry.id   c52447e8c1f982292aca12b49939dfe3
#
_cell.length_a   1.000
_cell.length_b   1.000
_cell.length_c   1.000
_cell.angle_alpha   90.00
_cell.angle_beta   90.00
_cell.angle_gamma   90.00
#
_symmetry.space_group_name_H-M   'P 1'
#
loop_
_entity.id
_entity.type
_entity.pdbx_description
1 polymer ?
#
loop_
_entity_poly.entity_id
_entity_poly.type
_entity_poly.pdbx_seq_one_letter_code
_entity_poly.pdbx_strand_id
1 'polypeptide(L)'
;MKLSILIPVYNQEELVIKALEHLPRRNDIEVLVRDDGSTDSTLANVLQYHAEHPGINLRIYSNGCNRGVAYTKNRMLQDCEGEYFHIHDSDDYVYTTQYDSLIDRLNGADIYCMNLVVNDGSALDINPSTNGFYCAQIARFIRRDFAEGIQFPEDVRAGDDGFYAVELMKRNPVTVYTGIPAYHYNYPRDGSLCDLRLKGILP
;
A
#
# COMPACT_ATOMS: atom_id res chain seq x y z
N MET A 1 14.56 -11.02 -3.49
CA MET A 1 13.13 -10.64 -3.47
C MET A 1 12.97 -9.41 -4.32
N LYS A 2 12.07 -9.40 -5.32
CA LYS A 2 11.87 -8.26 -6.22
C LYS A 2 10.96 -7.20 -5.62
N LEU A 3 9.86 -7.63 -4.99
CA LEU A 3 8.86 -6.72 -4.44
C LEU A 3 8.40 -7.16 -3.05
N SER A 4 8.26 -6.21 -2.13
CA SER A 4 7.53 -6.34 -0.87
C SER A 4 6.19 -5.60 -0.98
N ILE A 5 5.08 -6.31 -0.78
CA ILE A 5 3.74 -5.72 -0.70
C ILE A 5 3.41 -5.55 0.77
N LEU A 6 3.24 -4.30 1.21
CA LEU A 6 3.07 -3.92 2.60
C LEU A 6 1.60 -3.55 2.85
N ILE A 7 0.90 -4.34 3.65
CA ILE A 7 -0.53 -4.17 3.95
C ILE A 7 -0.70 -3.82 5.43
N PRO A 8 -0.73 -2.52 5.79
CA PRO A 8 -1.14 -2.10 7.13
C PRO A 8 -2.64 -2.34 7.28
N VAL A 9 -3.07 -2.91 8.41
CA VAL A 9 -4.50 -3.21 8.62
C VAL A 9 -4.94 -2.88 10.04
N TYR A 10 -6.16 -2.34 10.15
CA TYR A 10 -6.84 -2.12 11.42
C TYR A 10 -8.36 -2.23 11.24
N ASN A 11 -8.98 -3.23 11.89
CA ASN A 11 -10.44 -3.47 11.85
C ASN A 11 -10.99 -3.57 10.41
N GLN A 12 -10.46 -4.51 9.62
CA GLN A 12 -10.82 -4.75 8.22
C GLN A 12 -10.99 -6.26 7.95
N GLU A 13 -11.74 -6.96 8.80
CA GLU A 13 -11.82 -8.43 8.84
C GLU A 13 -12.21 -9.10 7.52
N GLU A 14 -13.05 -8.44 6.68
CA GLU A 14 -13.46 -8.96 5.38
C GLU A 14 -12.60 -8.41 4.23
N LEU A 15 -12.25 -7.12 4.29
CA LEU A 15 -11.60 -6.42 3.19
C LEU A 15 -10.15 -6.85 3.01
N VAL A 16 -9.42 -7.12 4.11
CA VAL A 16 -8.04 -7.59 4.03
C VAL A 16 -7.92 -8.93 3.31
N ILE A 17 -8.89 -9.83 3.47
CA ILE A 17 -8.90 -11.11 2.76
C ILE A 17 -9.11 -10.90 1.26
N LYS A 18 -10.04 -10.03 0.88
CA LYS A 18 -10.24 -9.64 -0.52
C LYS A 18 -8.96 -9.04 -1.12
N ALA A 19 -8.25 -8.17 -0.38
CA ALA A 19 -6.97 -7.63 -0.82
C ALA A 19 -5.95 -8.74 -1.11
N LEU A 20 -5.80 -9.70 -0.20
CA LEU A 20 -4.88 -10.84 -0.32
C LEU A 20 -5.21 -11.77 -1.49
N GLU A 21 -6.50 -12.01 -1.76
CA GLU A 21 -6.96 -12.88 -2.86
C GLU A 21 -6.58 -12.35 -4.24
N HIS A 22 -6.51 -11.03 -4.41
CA HIS A 22 -6.20 -10.39 -5.69
C HIS A 22 -4.70 -10.22 -5.95
N LEU A 23 -3.84 -10.53 -4.98
CA LEU A 23 -2.39 -10.44 -5.20
C LEU A 23 -1.87 -11.53 -6.14
N PRO A 24 -0.88 -11.23 -7.00
CA PRO A 24 -0.28 -12.24 -7.86
C PRO A 24 0.46 -13.31 -7.05
N ARG A 25 0.45 -14.54 -7.56
CA ARG A 25 1.14 -15.69 -6.95
C ARG A 25 2.52 -15.84 -7.60
N ARG A 26 3.55 -15.29 -6.95
CA ARG A 26 4.94 -15.26 -7.46
C ARG A 26 5.92 -15.63 -6.37
N ASN A 27 7.04 -16.25 -6.76
CA ASN A 27 8.11 -16.62 -5.83
C ASN A 27 9.11 -15.47 -5.56
N ASP A 28 9.04 -14.39 -6.33
CA ASP A 28 9.92 -13.23 -6.22
C ASP A 28 9.26 -12.05 -5.50
N ILE A 29 8.10 -12.27 -4.90
CA ILE A 29 7.42 -11.29 -4.02
C ILE A 29 7.29 -11.83 -2.60
N GLU A 30 7.22 -10.93 -1.65
CA GLU A 30 6.75 -11.18 -0.28
C GLU A 30 5.55 -10.27 0.01
N VAL A 31 4.66 -10.75 0.87
CA VAL A 31 3.53 -9.98 1.39
C VAL A 31 3.73 -9.82 2.89
N LEU A 32 3.76 -8.59 3.38
CA LEU A 32 3.77 -8.30 4.80
C LEU A 32 2.39 -7.76 5.19
N VAL A 33 1.72 -8.41 6.12
CA VAL A 33 0.52 -7.87 6.77
C VAL A 33 0.91 -7.48 8.19
N ARG A 34 0.64 -6.23 8.56
CA ARG A 34 0.85 -5.78 9.94
C ARG A 34 -0.44 -5.24 10.52
N ASP A 35 -0.96 -5.98 11.49
CA ASP A 35 -2.14 -5.62 12.26
C ASP A 35 -1.81 -4.54 13.29
N ASP A 36 -2.51 -3.40 13.23
CA ASP A 36 -2.35 -2.28 14.16
C ASP A 36 -3.23 -2.42 15.41
N GLY A 37 -3.29 -3.65 15.95
CA GLY A 37 -4.04 -3.94 17.17
C GLY A 37 -5.55 -3.95 16.95
N SER A 38 -6.02 -4.63 15.91
CA SER A 38 -7.45 -4.82 15.61
C SER A 38 -8.19 -5.46 16.78
N THR A 39 -9.45 -5.07 16.95
CA THR A 39 -10.35 -5.57 17.98
C THR A 39 -11.45 -6.49 17.43
N ASP A 40 -11.53 -6.61 16.11
CA ASP A 40 -12.39 -7.51 15.37
C ASP A 40 -11.65 -8.81 14.98
N SER A 41 -12.18 -9.58 14.05
CA SER A 41 -11.58 -10.83 13.57
C SER A 41 -10.43 -10.65 12.56
N THR A 42 -9.98 -9.43 12.29
CA THR A 42 -8.96 -9.15 11.25
C THR A 42 -7.73 -10.05 11.36
N LEU A 43 -7.06 -10.04 12.51
CA LEU A 43 -5.83 -10.83 12.69
C LEU A 43 -6.09 -12.34 12.60
N ALA A 44 -7.21 -12.82 13.17
CA ALA A 44 -7.59 -14.22 13.11
C ALA A 44 -7.84 -14.69 11.67
N ASN A 45 -8.55 -13.88 10.88
CA ASN A 45 -8.83 -14.18 9.47
C ASN A 45 -7.55 -14.21 8.62
N VAL A 46 -6.60 -13.29 8.85
CA VAL A 46 -5.31 -13.29 8.14
C VAL A 46 -4.47 -14.53 8.50
N LEU A 47 -4.45 -14.94 9.77
CA LEU A 47 -3.77 -16.16 10.21
C LEU A 47 -4.39 -17.41 9.60
N GLN A 48 -5.73 -17.49 9.55
CA GLN A 48 -6.44 -18.58 8.89
C GLN A 48 -6.12 -18.62 7.39
N TYR A 49 -6.20 -17.47 6.71
CA TYR A 49 -5.85 -17.37 5.29
C TYR A 49 -4.43 -17.86 5.00
N HIS A 50 -3.45 -17.50 5.83
CA HIS A 50 -2.08 -17.98 5.70
C HIS A 50 -1.97 -19.50 5.85
N ALA A 51 -2.69 -20.08 6.81
CA ALA A 51 -2.70 -21.54 7.02
C ALA A 51 -3.32 -22.31 5.83
N GLU A 52 -4.33 -21.71 5.17
CA GLU A 52 -4.99 -22.28 4.00
C GLU A 52 -4.18 -22.09 2.70
N HIS A 53 -3.22 -21.14 2.68
CA HIS A 53 -2.42 -20.79 1.51
C HIS A 53 -0.90 -20.85 1.78
N PRO A 54 -0.35 -22.03 2.14
CA PRO A 54 1.05 -22.16 2.58
C PRO A 54 2.09 -21.86 1.47
N GLY A 55 1.65 -21.76 0.20
CA GLY A 55 2.51 -21.41 -0.93
C GLY A 55 2.75 -19.91 -1.10
N ILE A 56 2.11 -19.05 -0.29
CA ILE A 56 2.31 -17.60 -0.32
C ILE A 56 3.42 -17.23 0.66
N ASN A 57 4.39 -16.44 0.21
CA ASN A 57 5.37 -15.84 1.11
C ASN A 57 4.73 -14.70 1.90
N LEU A 58 3.89 -15.04 2.86
CA LEU A 58 3.13 -14.12 3.71
C LEU A 58 3.74 -14.07 5.12
N ARG A 59 4.14 -12.88 5.53
CA ARG A 59 4.67 -12.58 6.87
C ARG A 59 3.65 -11.73 7.62
N ILE A 60 3.27 -12.17 8.82
CA ILE A 60 2.22 -11.55 9.63
C ILE A 60 2.83 -11.00 10.92
N TYR A 61 2.52 -9.75 11.21
CA TYR A 61 2.95 -9.04 12.43
C TYR A 61 1.76 -8.40 13.12
N SER A 62 1.87 -8.15 14.42
CA SER A 62 0.92 -7.33 15.17
C SER A 62 1.64 -6.32 16.04
N ASN A 63 1.09 -5.11 16.14
CA ASN A 63 1.56 -4.08 17.04
C ASN A 63 1.03 -4.27 18.49
N GLY A 64 0.08 -5.19 18.68
CA GLY A 64 -0.55 -5.47 19.96
C GLY A 64 -1.56 -4.42 20.45
N CYS A 65 -1.45 -3.18 19.97
CA CYS A 65 -2.40 -2.10 20.20
C CYS A 65 -2.33 -1.10 19.05
N ASN A 66 -3.38 -0.29 18.87
CA ASN A 66 -3.41 0.73 17.82
C ASN A 66 -2.35 1.81 18.08
N ARG A 67 -1.42 1.94 17.16
CA ARG A 67 -0.31 2.91 17.16
C ARG A 67 -0.43 3.92 16.03
N GLY A 68 -1.39 3.74 15.13
CA GLY A 68 -1.61 4.56 13.95
C GLY A 68 -0.92 4.05 12.68
N VAL A 69 -1.50 4.43 11.54
CA VAL A 69 -1.08 3.92 10.23
C VAL A 69 0.36 4.29 9.88
N ALA A 70 0.82 5.50 10.21
CA ALA A 70 2.19 5.96 9.95
C ALA A 70 3.23 5.11 10.72
N TYR A 71 3.00 4.85 12.01
CA TYR A 71 3.83 3.94 12.80
C TYR A 71 3.88 2.55 12.17
N THR A 72 2.72 2.01 11.79
CA THR A 72 2.60 0.69 11.19
C THR A 72 3.36 0.60 9.87
N LYS A 73 3.21 1.58 8.97
CA LYS A 73 3.98 1.70 7.72
C LYS A 73 5.49 1.76 7.99
N ASN A 74 5.94 2.57 8.94
CA ASN A 74 7.36 2.70 9.30
C ASN A 74 7.96 1.36 9.76
N ARG A 75 7.23 0.58 10.56
CA ARG A 75 7.68 -0.76 10.97
C ARG A 75 7.78 -1.71 9.78
N MET A 76 6.82 -1.65 8.85
CA MET A 76 6.84 -2.49 7.66
C MET A 76 8.01 -2.15 6.74
N LEU A 77 8.36 -0.86 6.59
CA LEU A 77 9.56 -0.44 5.84
C LEU A 77 10.87 -0.99 6.43
N GLN A 78 10.92 -1.20 7.75
CA GLN A 78 12.08 -1.81 8.42
C GLN A 78 12.16 -3.32 8.19
N ASP A 79 11.01 -3.99 8.06
CA ASP A 79 10.91 -5.45 7.96
C ASP A 79 10.94 -5.96 6.51
N CYS A 80 10.70 -5.13 5.50
CA CYS A 80 10.64 -5.54 4.11
C CYS A 80 12.03 -5.81 3.51
N GLU A 81 12.09 -6.83 2.63
CA GLU A 81 13.34 -7.33 2.05
C GLU A 81 13.42 -7.14 0.53
N GLY A 82 12.32 -6.78 -0.13
CA GLY A 82 12.26 -6.58 -1.56
C GLY A 82 13.17 -5.45 -2.05
N GLU A 83 13.61 -5.55 -3.30
CA GLU A 83 14.30 -4.46 -4.00
C GLU A 83 13.40 -3.23 -4.12
N TYR A 84 12.10 -3.47 -4.34
CA TYR A 84 11.03 -2.47 -4.33
C TYR A 84 10.03 -2.78 -3.23
N PHE A 85 9.29 -1.77 -2.80
CA PHE A 85 8.11 -1.95 -1.96
C PHE A 85 6.89 -1.23 -2.54
N HIS A 86 5.72 -1.72 -2.19
CA HIS A 86 4.41 -1.13 -2.47
C HIS A 86 3.59 -1.11 -1.19
N ILE A 87 3.10 0.07 -0.80
CA ILE A 87 2.10 0.19 0.27
C ILE A 87 0.73 -0.07 -0.34
N HIS A 88 0.05 -1.09 0.14
CA HIS A 88 -1.25 -1.52 -0.34
C HIS A 88 -2.28 -1.38 0.78
N ASP A 89 -3.27 -0.53 0.60
CA ASP A 89 -4.31 -0.34 1.60
C ASP A 89 -5.20 -1.60 1.71
N SER A 90 -5.52 -2.01 2.93
CA SER A 90 -6.22 -3.27 3.21
C SER A 90 -7.67 -3.32 2.74
N ASP A 91 -8.24 -2.19 2.35
CA ASP A 91 -9.60 -2.04 1.82
C ASP A 91 -9.67 -1.92 0.29
N ASP A 92 -8.51 -1.98 -0.37
CA ASP A 92 -8.35 -1.92 -1.82
C ASP A 92 -8.00 -3.29 -2.41
N TYR A 93 -7.86 -3.38 -3.73
CA TYR A 93 -7.35 -4.57 -4.42
C TYR A 93 -6.62 -4.22 -5.73
N VAL A 94 -5.84 -5.15 -6.24
CA VAL A 94 -5.15 -4.97 -7.52
C VAL A 94 -5.82 -5.76 -8.65
N TYR A 95 -5.70 -5.25 -9.87
CA TYR A 95 -6.01 -6.04 -11.07
C TYR A 95 -4.81 -6.94 -11.34
N THR A 96 -4.90 -8.20 -10.90
CA THR A 96 -3.78 -9.15 -10.81
C THR A 96 -2.91 -9.19 -12.07
N THR A 97 -3.50 -9.30 -13.27
CA THR A 97 -2.76 -9.39 -14.53
C THR A 97 -1.95 -8.13 -14.84
N GLN A 98 -2.56 -6.95 -14.67
CA GLN A 98 -1.92 -5.65 -14.90
C GLN A 98 -0.81 -5.41 -13.88
N TYR A 99 -1.10 -5.70 -12.62
CA TYR A 99 -0.14 -5.56 -11.54
C TYR A 99 1.06 -6.50 -11.71
N ASP A 100 0.82 -7.75 -12.10
CA ASP A 100 1.87 -8.72 -12.40
C ASP A 100 2.80 -8.23 -13.52
N SER A 101 2.22 -7.71 -14.62
CA SER A 101 2.98 -7.13 -15.73
C SER A 101 3.83 -5.92 -15.32
N LEU A 102 3.40 -5.16 -14.30
CA LEU A 102 4.17 -4.04 -13.76
C LEU A 102 5.37 -4.52 -12.94
N ILE A 103 5.21 -5.59 -12.16
CA ILE A 103 6.32 -6.19 -11.41
C ILE A 103 7.45 -6.60 -12.38
N ASP A 104 7.11 -7.15 -13.54
CA ASP A 104 8.11 -7.54 -14.56
C ASP A 104 8.88 -6.35 -15.12
N ARG A 105 8.27 -5.15 -15.13
CA ARG A 105 8.89 -3.90 -15.62
C ARG A 105 9.78 -3.19 -14.62
N LEU A 106 9.78 -3.59 -13.34
CA LEU A 106 10.66 -3.00 -12.33
C LEU A 106 12.12 -3.27 -12.71
N ASN A 107 12.83 -2.22 -13.09
CA ASN A 107 14.19 -2.32 -13.64
C ASN A 107 14.99 -1.02 -13.39
N GLY A 108 15.38 -0.77 -12.15
CA GLY A 108 16.38 0.24 -11.78
C GLY A 108 15.88 1.68 -11.61
N ALA A 109 14.69 2.09 -12.07
CA ALA A 109 14.14 3.40 -11.72
C ALA A 109 13.78 3.49 -10.23
N ASP A 110 13.76 4.70 -9.67
CA ASP A 110 13.51 4.88 -8.24
C ASP A 110 12.05 4.70 -7.89
N ILE A 111 11.14 5.14 -8.78
CA ILE A 111 9.69 5.07 -8.59
C ILE A 111 9.02 4.64 -9.89
N TYR A 112 8.09 3.70 -9.81
CA TYR A 112 7.15 3.38 -10.88
C TYR A 112 5.74 3.73 -10.41
N CYS A 113 5.02 4.53 -11.22
CA CYS A 113 3.64 4.91 -10.95
C CYS A 113 2.67 4.11 -11.83
N MET A 114 1.59 3.63 -11.24
CA MET A 114 0.44 3.04 -11.91
C MET A 114 -0.78 3.95 -11.78
N ASN A 115 -1.75 3.79 -12.67
CA ASN A 115 -3.04 4.47 -12.56
C ASN A 115 -3.97 3.72 -11.61
N LEU A 116 -4.86 4.46 -10.96
CA LEU A 116 -5.89 3.92 -10.08
C LEU A 116 -7.22 3.83 -10.86
N VAL A 117 -8.08 2.92 -10.44
CA VAL A 117 -9.48 2.86 -10.87
C VAL A 117 -10.36 2.98 -9.62
N VAL A 118 -11.33 3.87 -9.64
CA VAL A 118 -12.26 4.06 -8.51
C VAL A 118 -13.57 3.31 -8.72
N ASN A 119 -14.44 3.31 -7.71
CA ASN A 119 -15.66 2.49 -7.67
C ASN A 119 -16.63 2.69 -8.85
N ASP A 120 -16.67 3.86 -9.49
CA ASP A 120 -17.48 4.12 -10.68
C ASP A 120 -16.85 3.65 -12.00
N GLY A 121 -15.65 3.04 -11.91
CA GLY A 121 -14.89 2.56 -13.06
C GLY A 121 -14.02 3.62 -13.74
N SER A 122 -14.04 4.88 -13.27
CA SER A 122 -13.17 5.92 -13.81
C SER A 122 -11.71 5.69 -13.41
N ALA A 123 -10.80 5.98 -14.33
CA ALA A 123 -9.37 5.91 -14.06
C ALA A 123 -8.83 7.26 -13.58
N LEU A 124 -8.03 7.23 -12.52
CA LEU A 124 -7.26 8.37 -12.05
C LEU A 124 -5.83 8.26 -12.60
N ASP A 125 -5.46 9.21 -13.41
CA ASP A 125 -4.13 9.28 -13.99
C ASP A 125 -3.14 9.86 -12.98
N ILE A 126 -2.12 9.07 -12.63
CA ILE A 126 -1.10 9.43 -11.64
C ILE A 126 0.14 9.93 -12.35
N ASN A 127 0.25 11.24 -12.46
CA ASN A 127 1.41 11.93 -13.03
C ASN A 127 1.65 13.27 -12.31
N PRO A 128 2.82 13.93 -12.49
CA PRO A 128 3.16 15.17 -11.78
C PRO A 128 2.22 16.33 -12.02
N SER A 129 1.48 16.34 -13.14
CA SER A 129 0.55 17.41 -13.48
C SER A 129 -0.81 17.27 -12.78
N THR A 130 -1.06 16.16 -12.10
CA THR A 130 -2.30 15.92 -11.36
C THR A 130 -2.13 16.16 -9.87
N ASN A 131 -3.13 16.76 -9.21
CA ASN A 131 -3.11 16.98 -7.76
C ASN A 131 -3.07 15.68 -6.95
N GLY A 132 -3.50 14.56 -7.52
CA GLY A 132 -3.46 13.23 -6.90
C GLY A 132 -2.06 12.64 -6.76
N PHE A 133 -1.07 13.21 -7.46
CA PHE A 133 0.29 12.69 -7.46
C PHE A 133 0.91 12.57 -6.06
N TYR A 134 0.77 13.59 -5.23
CA TYR A 134 1.36 13.60 -3.88
C TYR A 134 0.62 12.73 -2.87
N CYS A 135 -0.66 12.47 -3.08
CA CYS A 135 -1.50 11.73 -2.13
C CYS A 135 -1.62 10.23 -2.43
N ALA A 136 -1.20 9.78 -3.62
CA ALA A 136 -1.41 8.41 -4.07
C ALA A 136 -0.18 7.52 -3.81
N GLN A 137 0.16 7.30 -2.55
CA GLN A 137 1.24 6.37 -2.18
C GLN A 137 0.95 4.95 -2.64
N ILE A 138 -0.32 4.54 -2.60
CA ILE A 138 -0.84 3.26 -3.10
C ILE A 138 -0.63 3.04 -4.61
N ALA A 139 -0.32 4.09 -5.36
CA ALA A 139 -0.08 4.00 -6.80
C ALA A 139 1.41 3.81 -7.17
N ARG A 140 2.29 3.47 -6.21
CA ARG A 140 3.74 3.48 -6.44
C ARG A 140 4.42 2.19 -6.03
N PHE A 141 5.32 1.72 -6.90
CA PHE A 141 6.42 0.88 -6.50
C PHE A 141 7.64 1.77 -6.27
N ILE A 142 8.26 1.67 -5.11
CA ILE A 142 9.38 2.52 -4.71
C ILE A 142 10.59 1.63 -4.45
N ARG A 143 11.74 1.99 -5.03
CA ARG A 143 12.98 1.27 -4.78
C ARG A 143 13.41 1.50 -3.31
N ARG A 144 13.66 0.41 -2.60
CA ARG A 144 13.85 0.43 -1.15
C ARG A 144 15.09 1.23 -0.72
N ASP A 145 16.23 1.03 -1.39
CA ASP A 145 17.47 1.78 -1.10
C ASP A 145 17.35 3.28 -1.40
N PHE A 146 16.57 3.65 -2.43
CA PHE A 146 16.28 5.05 -2.72
C PHE A 146 15.48 5.71 -1.59
N ALA A 147 14.55 5.00 -0.98
CA ALA A 147 13.70 5.50 0.11
C ALA A 147 14.37 5.38 1.51
N GLU A 148 15.58 4.82 1.61
CA GLU A 148 16.24 4.59 2.89
C GLU A 148 16.29 5.86 3.75
N GLY A 149 15.92 5.74 5.03
CA GLY A 149 15.90 6.83 6.00
C GLY A 149 14.72 7.79 5.91
N ILE A 150 13.83 7.67 4.89
CA ILE A 150 12.58 8.43 4.86
C ILE A 150 11.54 7.68 5.69
N GLN A 151 10.79 8.42 6.50
CA GLN A 151 9.75 7.87 7.38
C GLN A 151 8.45 8.64 7.20
N PHE A 152 7.33 7.94 7.44
CA PHE A 152 6.02 8.57 7.60
C PHE A 152 5.99 9.33 8.93
N PRO A 153 5.44 10.55 8.98
CA PRO A 153 5.33 11.32 10.23
C PRO A 153 4.30 10.67 11.16
N GLU A 154 4.74 10.22 12.33
CA GLU A 154 3.89 9.50 13.30
C GLU A 154 3.02 10.46 14.15
N ASP A 155 3.29 11.74 14.12
CA ASP A 155 2.56 12.79 14.82
C ASP A 155 1.37 13.37 14.02
N VAL A 156 1.19 12.95 12.77
CA VAL A 156 0.06 13.33 11.91
C VAL A 156 -0.98 12.20 11.84
N ARG A 157 -2.25 12.57 12.02
CA ARG A 157 -3.35 11.60 11.93
C ARG A 157 -3.83 11.31 10.52
N ALA A 158 -3.60 12.23 9.58
CA ALA A 158 -3.99 12.08 8.17
C ALA A 158 -3.08 12.89 7.26
N GLY A 159 -2.86 12.41 6.03
CA GLY A 159 -2.00 13.05 5.05
C GLY A 159 -0.52 12.69 5.18
N ASP A 160 -0.19 11.68 5.98
CA ASP A 160 1.14 11.09 6.11
C ASP A 160 1.76 10.72 4.75
N ASP A 161 0.94 10.26 3.81
CA ASP A 161 1.34 9.93 2.44
C ASP A 161 1.88 11.14 1.66
N GLY A 162 1.25 12.30 1.83
CA GLY A 162 1.69 13.54 1.20
C GLY A 162 3.05 13.99 1.71
N PHE A 163 3.28 13.93 3.02
CA PHE A 163 4.58 14.25 3.62
C PHE A 163 5.66 13.28 3.13
N TYR A 164 5.38 11.99 3.13
CA TYR A 164 6.31 10.97 2.66
C TYR A 164 6.67 11.19 1.18
N ALA A 165 5.67 11.48 0.33
CA ALA A 165 5.88 11.76 -1.08
C ALA A 165 6.75 13.01 -1.30
N VAL A 166 6.56 14.08 -0.52
CA VAL A 166 7.41 15.29 -0.60
C VAL A 166 8.87 14.95 -0.29
N GLU A 167 9.13 14.15 0.75
CA GLU A 167 10.50 13.74 1.09
C GLU A 167 11.16 12.90 -0.02
N LEU A 168 10.40 11.99 -0.66
CA LEU A 168 10.87 11.25 -1.83
C LEU A 168 11.23 12.20 -2.98
N MET A 169 10.36 13.17 -3.30
CA MET A 169 10.56 14.09 -4.42
C MET A 169 11.76 15.03 -4.21
N LYS A 170 12.11 15.39 -2.97
CA LYS A 170 13.33 16.16 -2.67
C LYS A 170 14.62 15.49 -3.13
N ARG A 171 14.60 14.16 -3.29
CA ARG A 171 15.74 13.38 -3.80
C ARG A 171 15.85 13.33 -5.33
N ASN A 172 14.96 14.02 -6.05
CA ASN A 172 14.91 14.05 -7.52
C ASN A 172 14.87 12.63 -8.15
N PRO A 173 13.85 11.80 -7.84
CA PRO A 173 13.80 10.42 -8.29
C PRO A 173 13.71 10.27 -9.80
N VAL A 174 14.32 9.22 -10.33
CA VAL A 174 13.99 8.72 -11.67
C VAL A 174 12.64 8.02 -11.59
N THR A 175 11.61 8.65 -12.18
CA THR A 175 10.22 8.17 -12.10
C THR A 175 9.70 7.72 -13.45
N VAL A 176 9.11 6.53 -13.48
CA VAL A 176 8.44 5.96 -14.65
C VAL A 176 6.93 6.00 -14.44
N TYR A 177 6.23 6.72 -15.32
CA TYR A 177 4.75 6.76 -15.35
C TYR A 177 4.27 5.73 -16.35
N THR A 178 3.66 4.66 -15.87
CA THR A 178 3.30 3.52 -16.73
C THR A 178 1.98 3.70 -17.46
N GLY A 179 1.07 4.52 -16.92
CA GLY A 179 -0.29 4.70 -17.43
C GLY A 179 -1.17 3.45 -17.30
N ILE A 180 -0.68 2.40 -16.63
CA ILE A 180 -1.42 1.14 -16.53
C ILE A 180 -2.35 1.19 -15.32
N PRO A 181 -3.68 0.97 -15.51
CA PRO A 181 -4.65 0.93 -14.42
C PRO A 181 -4.56 -0.44 -13.73
N ALA A 182 -3.72 -0.54 -12.69
CA ALA A 182 -3.42 -1.80 -12.03
C ALA A 182 -3.97 -1.90 -10.60
N TYR A 183 -4.52 -0.81 -10.05
CA TYR A 183 -4.95 -0.74 -8.68
C TYR A 183 -6.39 -0.23 -8.59
N HIS A 184 -7.26 -0.95 -7.88
CA HIS A 184 -8.62 -0.51 -7.57
C HIS A 184 -8.61 0.21 -6.22
N TYR A 185 -8.87 1.51 -6.27
CA TYR A 185 -9.03 2.35 -5.09
C TYR A 185 -10.50 2.37 -4.68
N ASN A 186 -10.80 1.80 -3.52
CA ASN A 186 -12.17 1.71 -2.99
C ASN A 186 -12.66 3.08 -2.48
N TYR A 187 -12.92 3.97 -3.43
CA TYR A 187 -13.32 5.34 -3.17
C TYR A 187 -14.51 5.76 -4.08
N PRO A 188 -15.51 6.50 -3.57
CA PRO A 188 -15.70 6.84 -2.15
C PRO A 188 -16.11 5.63 -1.31
N ARG A 189 -15.71 5.60 -0.03
CA ARG A 189 -16.10 4.59 0.95
C ARG A 189 -16.44 5.27 2.28
N ASP A 190 -17.68 5.06 2.77
CA ASP A 190 -18.13 5.59 4.06
C ASP A 190 -17.25 5.08 5.21
N GLY A 191 -16.88 6.01 6.12
CA GLY A 191 -16.05 5.71 7.27
C GLY A 191 -14.56 5.55 6.99
N SER A 192 -14.10 5.72 5.73
CA SER A 192 -12.66 5.79 5.42
C SER A 192 -12.04 7.07 6.00
N LEU A 193 -10.70 7.10 6.17
CA LEU A 193 -10.01 8.31 6.62
C LEU A 193 -10.26 9.50 5.69
N CYS A 194 -10.32 9.27 4.38
CA CYS A 194 -10.65 10.28 3.39
C CYS A 194 -12.08 10.80 3.56
N ASP A 195 -13.06 9.91 3.79
CA ASP A 195 -14.46 10.28 4.03
C ASP A 195 -14.61 11.09 5.33
N LEU A 196 -14.00 10.62 6.42
CA LEU A 196 -14.03 11.33 7.72
C LEU A 196 -13.39 12.72 7.63
N ARG A 197 -12.34 12.89 6.82
CA ARG A 197 -11.71 14.17 6.54
C ARG A 197 -12.63 15.09 5.73
N LEU A 198 -13.26 14.58 4.67
CA LEU A 198 -14.22 15.34 3.85
C LEU A 198 -15.45 15.79 4.66
N LYS A 199 -15.88 14.98 5.63
CA LYS A 199 -16.97 15.31 6.57
C LYS A 199 -16.54 16.25 7.71
N GLY A 200 -15.26 16.64 7.78
CA GLY A 200 -14.72 17.50 8.84
C GLY A 200 -14.66 16.84 10.21
N ILE A 201 -14.72 15.51 10.28
CA ILE A 201 -14.63 14.73 11.53
C ILE A 201 -13.16 14.54 11.93
N LEU A 202 -12.27 14.48 10.94
CA LEU A 202 -10.80 14.49 11.11
C LEU A 202 -10.21 15.76 10.49
N PRO A 203 -9.14 16.30 11.08
CA PRO A 203 -8.44 17.48 10.56
C PRO A 203 -7.70 17.20 9.25
#